data_6f89a05af8b1911a1ce878ba7cc9a284
#
_entry.id   6f89a05af8b1911a1ce878ba7cc9a284
#
_cell.length_a   1.000
_cell.length_b   1.000
_cell.length_c   1.000
_cell.angle_alpha   90.00
_cell.angle_beta   90.00
_cell.angle_gamma   90.00
#
_symmetry.space_group_name_H-M   'P 1'
#
loop_
_entity.id
_entity.type
_entity.pdbx_description
1 polymer ?
#
loop_
_entity_poly.entity_id
_entity_poly.type
_entity_poly.pdbx_seq_one_letter_code
_entity_poly.pdbx_strand_id
1 'polypeptide(L)'
;MISHAAGPADAIRELGFKKWYERQLIESHVYLVTCFLCMILVVALLEGFSFRGSGLQPLVKLAFIAGGGLVGVFSLRRYGTIMAEAEGLGGHSTCKGCGAYAKFDVVELGGSFGPSQVGDGTPTTWLRVRCRKCGHGWTMP
;
A
#
# COMPACT_ATOMS: atom_id res chain seq x y z
N MET A 1 -10.07 11.84 -4.99
CA MET A 1 -8.67 11.78 -5.48
C MET A 1 -7.85 12.70 -4.61
N ILE A 2 -7.24 12.18 -3.58
CA ILE A 2 -6.33 12.95 -2.72
C ILE A 2 -4.95 12.80 -3.33
N SER A 3 -4.33 13.94 -3.52
CA SER A 3 -3.02 14.14 -4.13
C SER A 3 -2.00 13.16 -3.52
N HIS A 4 -1.43 12.28 -4.32
CA HIS A 4 -0.33 11.39 -3.95
C HIS A 4 0.99 12.13 -3.63
N ALA A 5 0.94 13.44 -3.44
CA ALA A 5 2.07 14.29 -3.11
C ALA A 5 2.30 14.48 -1.60
N ALA A 6 1.32 14.12 -0.76
CA ALA A 6 1.48 14.16 0.69
C ALA A 6 1.90 12.76 1.18
N GLY A 7 3.02 12.66 1.88
CA GLY A 7 3.50 11.39 2.44
C GLY A 7 2.51 10.80 3.46
N PRO A 8 2.68 9.53 3.85
CA PRO A 8 1.81 8.86 4.83
C PRO A 8 1.73 9.65 6.14
N ALA A 9 2.79 10.33 6.50
CA ALA A 9 2.91 11.14 7.68
C ALA A 9 1.96 12.36 7.70
N ASP A 10 1.83 13.06 6.57
CA ASP A 10 0.91 14.20 6.44
C ASP A 10 -0.55 13.74 6.49
N ALA A 11 -0.84 12.60 5.84
CA ALA A 11 -2.16 12.00 5.87
C ALA A 11 -2.56 11.53 7.30
N ILE A 12 -1.62 10.98 8.06
CA ILE A 12 -1.84 10.59 9.47
C ILE A 12 -2.09 11.82 10.34
N ARG A 13 -1.37 12.92 10.10
CA ARG A 13 -1.55 14.16 10.85
C ARG A 13 -2.92 14.79 10.61
N GLU A 14 -3.41 14.75 9.38
CA GLU A 14 -4.67 15.38 8.98
C GLU A 14 -5.90 14.53 9.35
N LEU A 15 -5.85 13.23 9.10
CA LEU A 15 -6.97 12.30 9.27
C LEU A 15 -6.95 11.55 10.62
N GLY A 16 -5.81 11.45 11.28
CA GLY A 16 -5.55 10.58 12.40
C GLY A 16 -5.19 9.15 11.95
N PHE A 17 -4.35 8.48 12.75
CA PHE A 17 -3.81 7.15 12.42
C PHE A 17 -4.90 6.12 12.11
N LYS A 18 -5.98 6.06 12.89
CA LYS A 18 -7.04 5.07 12.72
C LYS A 18 -7.75 5.18 11.37
N LYS A 19 -8.15 6.40 10.98
CA LYS A 19 -8.82 6.64 9.70
C LYS A 19 -7.89 6.44 8.51
N TRP A 20 -6.63 6.81 8.66
CA TRP A 20 -5.62 6.55 7.64
C TRP A 20 -5.44 5.04 7.44
N TYR A 21 -5.29 4.28 8.51
CA TYR A 21 -5.13 2.82 8.47
C TYR A 21 -6.34 2.10 7.86
N GLU A 22 -7.56 2.47 8.26
CA GLU A 22 -8.80 1.93 7.68
C GLU A 22 -8.88 2.20 6.17
N ARG A 23 -8.49 3.39 5.74
CA ARG A 23 -8.47 3.76 4.32
C ARG A 23 -7.44 2.95 3.53
N GLN A 24 -6.27 2.76 4.10
CA GLN A 24 -5.21 1.95 3.52
C GLN A 24 -5.64 0.49 3.35
N LEU A 25 -6.33 -0.06 4.34
CA LEU A 25 -6.92 -1.40 4.25
C LEU A 25 -7.97 -1.52 3.14
N ILE A 26 -8.87 -0.56 3.02
CA ILE A 26 -9.88 -0.56 1.96
C ILE A 26 -9.21 -0.50 0.58
N GLU A 27 -8.25 0.41 0.41
CA GLU A 27 -7.50 0.53 -0.84
C GLU A 27 -6.78 -0.79 -1.19
N SER A 28 -6.11 -1.42 -0.24
CA SER A 28 -5.42 -2.70 -0.46
C SER A 28 -6.39 -3.82 -0.86
N HIS A 29 -7.58 -3.88 -0.25
CA HIS A 29 -8.58 -4.87 -0.61
C HIS A 29 -9.11 -4.69 -2.03
N VAL A 30 -9.27 -3.44 -2.49
CA VAL A 30 -9.67 -3.16 -3.89
C VAL A 30 -8.64 -3.73 -4.87
N TYR A 31 -7.35 -3.54 -4.62
CA TYR A 31 -6.30 -4.12 -5.45
C TYR A 31 -6.28 -5.65 -5.40
N LEU A 32 -6.52 -6.23 -4.23
CA LEU A 32 -6.60 -7.68 -4.08
C LEU A 32 -7.77 -8.27 -4.87
N VAL A 33 -8.97 -7.68 -4.75
CA VAL A 33 -10.16 -8.09 -5.51
C VAL A 33 -9.92 -7.95 -7.01
N THR A 34 -9.31 -6.84 -7.46
CA THR A 34 -8.95 -6.64 -8.86
C THR A 34 -8.01 -7.73 -9.35
N CYS A 35 -7.00 -8.09 -8.56
CA CYS A 35 -6.09 -9.18 -8.89
C CYS A 35 -6.83 -10.52 -9.07
N PHE A 36 -7.75 -10.86 -8.15
CA PHE A 36 -8.56 -12.07 -8.25
C PHE A 36 -9.45 -12.09 -9.49
N LEU A 37 -10.12 -10.98 -9.79
CA LEU A 37 -10.96 -10.87 -10.98
C LEU A 37 -10.13 -11.01 -12.27
N CYS A 38 -8.95 -10.41 -12.33
CA CYS A 38 -8.02 -10.59 -13.45
C CYS A 38 -7.57 -12.04 -13.60
N MET A 39 -7.27 -12.73 -12.50
CA MET A 39 -6.91 -14.17 -12.53
C MET A 39 -8.05 -15.03 -13.08
N ILE A 40 -9.27 -14.84 -12.59
CA ILE A 40 -10.45 -15.57 -13.07
C ILE A 40 -10.66 -15.33 -14.57
N LEU A 41 -10.55 -14.07 -15.00
CA LEU A 41 -10.67 -13.71 -16.41
C LEU A 41 -9.62 -14.41 -17.27
N VAL A 42 -8.36 -14.38 -16.84
CA VAL A 42 -7.25 -15.03 -17.56
C VAL A 42 -7.47 -16.53 -17.66
N VAL A 43 -7.85 -17.20 -16.55
CA VAL A 43 -8.13 -18.64 -16.55
C VAL A 43 -9.30 -18.99 -17.48
N ALA A 44 -10.38 -18.25 -17.43
CA ALA A 44 -11.56 -18.46 -18.29
C ALA A 44 -11.20 -18.27 -19.79
N LEU A 45 -10.34 -17.29 -20.10
CA LEU A 45 -9.88 -17.09 -21.48
C LEU A 45 -8.92 -18.19 -21.93
N LEU A 46 -8.11 -18.74 -21.03
CA LEU A 46 -7.20 -19.86 -21.34
C LEU A 46 -7.98 -21.15 -21.61
N GLU A 47 -9.01 -21.46 -20.82
CA GLU A 47 -9.88 -22.63 -21.03
C GLU A 47 -10.58 -22.57 -22.39
N GLY A 48 -11.02 -21.38 -22.84
CA GLY A 48 -11.62 -21.14 -24.12
C GLY A 48 -10.62 -20.90 -25.27
N PHE A 49 -9.30 -21.09 -25.04
CA PHE A 49 -8.29 -20.79 -26.04
C PHE A 49 -8.15 -21.91 -27.04
N SER A 50 -8.61 -21.67 -28.26
CA SER A 50 -8.45 -22.57 -29.40
C SER A 50 -7.65 -21.87 -30.48
N PHE A 51 -6.46 -22.40 -30.83
CA PHE A 51 -5.63 -21.90 -31.93
C PHE A 51 -6.24 -22.12 -33.32
N ARG A 52 -7.37 -22.86 -33.41
CA ARG A 52 -8.05 -23.18 -34.66
C ARG A 52 -9.03 -22.12 -35.17
N GLY A 53 -9.19 -21.01 -34.45
CA GLY A 53 -10.02 -19.89 -34.92
C GLY A 53 -9.34 -19.14 -36.06
N SER A 54 -10.04 -19.01 -37.18
CA SER A 54 -9.58 -18.18 -38.30
C SER A 54 -9.88 -16.71 -38.03
N GLY A 55 -8.89 -15.82 -38.22
CA GLY A 55 -9.04 -14.39 -38.16
C GLY A 55 -8.42 -13.72 -36.94
N LEU A 56 -8.91 -12.53 -36.58
CA LEU A 56 -8.41 -11.66 -35.48
C LEU A 56 -8.72 -12.17 -34.07
N GLN A 57 -9.61 -13.15 -33.90
CA GLN A 57 -10.05 -13.65 -32.59
C GLN A 57 -8.90 -14.14 -31.68
N PRO A 58 -7.91 -14.94 -32.14
CA PRO A 58 -6.83 -15.37 -31.26
C PRO A 58 -5.94 -14.22 -30.81
N LEU A 59 -5.74 -13.20 -31.66
CA LEU A 59 -4.96 -12.00 -31.26
C LEU A 59 -5.65 -11.19 -30.21
N VAL A 60 -6.97 -11.01 -30.32
CA VAL A 60 -7.76 -10.29 -29.32
C VAL A 60 -7.74 -11.04 -27.98
N LYS A 61 -7.93 -12.35 -27.97
CA LYS A 61 -7.83 -13.17 -26.75
C LYS A 61 -6.44 -13.08 -26.12
N LEU A 62 -5.40 -13.15 -26.91
CA LEU A 62 -4.01 -13.02 -26.44
C LEU A 62 -3.77 -11.64 -25.81
N ALA A 63 -4.29 -10.57 -26.41
CA ALA A 63 -4.20 -9.23 -25.86
C ALA A 63 -4.91 -9.10 -24.51
N PHE A 64 -6.09 -9.71 -24.34
CA PHE A 64 -6.80 -9.74 -23.06
C PHE A 64 -6.07 -10.55 -21.99
N ILE A 65 -5.48 -11.69 -22.34
CA ILE A 65 -4.66 -12.51 -21.42
C ILE A 65 -3.43 -11.71 -20.97
N ALA A 66 -2.71 -11.10 -21.91
CA ALA A 66 -1.53 -10.29 -21.58
C ALA A 66 -1.91 -9.06 -20.74
N GLY A 67 -2.95 -8.32 -21.14
CA GLY A 67 -3.45 -7.15 -20.41
C GLY A 67 -3.94 -7.51 -19.01
N GLY A 68 -4.76 -8.55 -18.89
CA GLY A 68 -5.27 -9.03 -17.60
C GLY A 68 -4.14 -9.51 -16.68
N GLY A 69 -3.14 -10.21 -17.23
CA GLY A 69 -1.96 -10.64 -16.51
C GLY A 69 -1.13 -9.45 -16.00
N LEU A 70 -0.88 -8.44 -16.82
CA LEU A 70 -0.15 -7.24 -16.43
C LEU A 70 -0.89 -6.46 -15.32
N VAL A 71 -2.20 -6.24 -15.48
CA VAL A 71 -3.02 -5.57 -14.47
C VAL A 71 -3.03 -6.37 -13.17
N GLY A 72 -3.15 -7.70 -13.24
CA GLY A 72 -3.11 -8.58 -12.07
C GLY A 72 -1.78 -8.47 -11.31
N VAL A 73 -0.65 -8.55 -12.01
CA VAL A 73 0.70 -8.42 -11.41
C VAL A 73 0.90 -7.02 -10.82
N PHE A 74 0.49 -5.97 -11.52
CA PHE A 74 0.57 -4.60 -11.00
C PHE A 74 -0.26 -4.43 -9.73
N SER A 75 -1.50 -4.93 -9.72
CA SER A 75 -2.39 -4.88 -8.56
C SER A 75 -1.81 -5.63 -7.37
N LEU A 76 -1.22 -6.81 -7.59
CA LEU A 76 -0.60 -7.60 -6.54
C LEU A 76 0.63 -6.90 -5.93
N ARG A 77 1.49 -6.33 -6.78
CA ARG A 77 2.64 -5.54 -6.32
C ARG A 77 2.20 -4.33 -5.50
N ARG A 78 1.19 -3.60 -5.99
CA ARG A 78 0.65 -2.44 -5.28
C ARG A 78 0.05 -2.83 -3.92
N TYR A 79 -0.71 -3.93 -3.88
CA TYR A 79 -1.21 -4.50 -2.62
C TYR A 79 -0.08 -4.78 -1.64
N GLY A 80 0.99 -5.45 -2.08
CA GLY A 80 2.13 -5.80 -1.24
C GLY A 80 2.85 -4.57 -0.67
N THR A 81 3.04 -3.52 -1.47
CA THR A 81 3.67 -2.27 -1.00
C THR A 81 2.81 -1.57 0.06
N ILE A 82 1.51 -1.47 -0.17
CA ILE A 82 0.56 -0.85 0.78
C ILE A 82 0.54 -1.63 2.11
N MET A 83 0.51 -2.96 2.03
CA MET A 83 0.47 -3.81 3.22
C MET A 83 1.77 -3.74 4.02
N ALA A 84 2.92 -3.78 3.37
CA ALA A 84 4.22 -3.66 4.02
C ALA A 84 4.37 -2.32 4.77
N GLU A 85 3.91 -1.22 4.17
CA GLU A 85 3.91 0.10 4.80
C GLU A 85 2.95 0.15 6.02
N ALA A 86 1.76 -0.41 5.88
CA ALA A 86 0.78 -0.48 6.96
C ALA A 86 1.27 -1.34 8.14
N GLU A 87 1.91 -2.49 7.88
CA GLU A 87 2.50 -3.36 8.90
C GLU A 87 3.68 -2.69 9.60
N GLY A 88 4.55 -2.01 8.85
CA GLY A 88 5.69 -1.28 9.41
C GLY A 88 5.25 -0.23 10.43
N LEU A 89 4.29 0.60 10.08
CA LEU A 89 3.74 1.63 10.97
C LEU A 89 2.88 1.02 12.10
N GLY A 90 2.12 -0.03 11.80
CA GLY A 90 1.27 -0.73 12.77
C GLY A 90 2.07 -1.35 13.92
N GLY A 91 3.22 -1.96 13.64
CA GLY A 91 4.11 -2.54 14.66
C GLY A 91 4.67 -1.54 15.65
N HIS A 92 4.83 -0.27 15.25
CA HIS A 92 5.35 0.80 16.09
C HIS A 92 4.28 1.69 16.73
N SER A 93 2.99 1.42 16.47
CA SER A 93 1.87 2.23 16.94
C SER A 93 1.42 1.93 18.39
N THR A 94 2.09 1.02 19.09
CA THR A 94 1.83 0.70 20.50
C THR A 94 2.73 1.52 21.41
N CYS A 95 2.15 2.24 22.35
CA CYS A 95 2.90 3.00 23.35
C CYS A 95 3.66 2.07 24.29
N LYS A 96 4.99 2.23 24.39
CA LYS A 96 5.82 1.44 25.30
C LYS A 96 5.60 1.75 26.80
N GLY A 97 5.01 2.90 27.11
CA GLY A 97 4.76 3.30 28.50
C GLY A 97 3.46 2.77 29.08
N CYS A 98 2.37 2.72 28.31
CA CYS A 98 1.05 2.31 28.82
C CYS A 98 0.34 1.22 27.98
N GLY A 99 0.98 0.70 26.93
CA GLY A 99 0.42 -0.33 26.08
C GLY A 99 -0.78 0.11 25.20
N ALA A 100 -1.09 1.39 25.17
CA ALA A 100 -2.20 1.89 24.36
C ALA A 100 -1.86 1.81 22.87
N TYR A 101 -2.70 1.13 22.11
CA TYR A 101 -2.57 0.98 20.66
C TYR A 101 -3.25 2.15 19.92
N ALA A 102 -2.58 2.71 18.92
CA ALA A 102 -3.11 3.73 18.00
C ALA A 102 -3.68 5.02 18.67
N LYS A 103 -3.32 5.29 19.94
CA LYS A 103 -3.73 6.50 20.69
C LYS A 103 -2.57 7.46 20.83
N PHE A 104 -2.13 8.04 19.72
CA PHE A 104 -1.05 9.03 19.71
C PHE A 104 -1.35 10.19 18.77
N ASP A 105 -0.69 11.31 19.01
CA ASP A 105 -0.64 12.46 18.12
C ASP A 105 0.76 12.61 17.53
N VAL A 106 0.81 13.01 16.27
CA VAL A 106 2.07 13.33 15.58
C VAL A 106 2.51 14.73 16.02
N VAL A 107 3.65 14.80 16.69
CA VAL A 107 4.21 16.06 17.20
C VAL A 107 5.16 16.68 16.16
N GLU A 108 6.03 15.88 15.56
CA GLU A 108 7.02 16.33 14.59
C GLU A 108 7.15 15.33 13.44
N LEU A 109 7.38 15.88 12.27
CA LEU A 109 7.69 15.18 11.04
C LEU A 109 9.12 15.54 10.67
N GLY A 110 10.00 14.55 10.57
CA GLY A 110 11.37 14.76 10.11
C GLY A 110 11.62 13.90 8.89
N GLY A 111 12.09 14.53 7.81
CA GLY A 111 12.68 13.88 6.65
C GLY A 111 14.15 14.28 6.60
N SER A 112 15.06 13.35 6.75
CA SER A 112 16.49 13.60 6.51
C SER A 112 16.73 13.51 5.00
N PHE A 113 16.75 14.65 4.31
CA PHE A 113 17.44 14.76 3.04
C PHE A 113 18.94 14.87 3.30
N GLY A 114 19.56 13.78 3.71
CA GLY A 114 21.01 13.69 3.80
C GLY A 114 21.56 13.02 2.55
N PRO A 115 22.57 13.62 1.85
CA PRO A 115 23.28 12.94 0.78
C PRO A 115 24.34 12.02 1.40
N SER A 116 23.96 10.95 2.03
CA SER A 116 24.93 9.97 2.52
C SER A 116 24.24 8.65 2.83
N GLN A 117 24.28 7.82 1.88
CA GLN A 117 24.62 6.41 1.92
C GLN A 117 24.03 5.74 0.69
N VAL A 118 24.91 5.36 -0.18
CA VAL A 118 24.70 4.48 -1.33
C VAL A 118 23.98 3.20 -0.85
N GLY A 119 22.73 3.03 -1.25
CA GLY A 119 21.95 1.84 -0.97
C GLY A 119 20.48 2.17 -0.77
N ASP A 120 19.72 2.06 -1.85
CA ASP A 120 18.25 2.11 -1.89
C ASP A 120 17.65 3.46 -1.41
N GLY A 121 17.36 4.32 -2.39
CA GLY A 121 16.89 5.69 -2.19
C GLY A 121 15.46 5.85 -1.64
N THR A 122 15.14 5.18 -0.56
CA THR A 122 13.93 5.45 0.21
C THR A 122 14.19 6.61 1.18
N PRO A 123 13.46 7.73 1.07
CA PRO A 123 13.55 8.80 2.07
C PRO A 123 13.10 8.23 3.41
N THR A 124 14.02 8.11 4.36
CA THR A 124 13.68 7.73 5.73
C THR A 124 12.93 8.88 6.40
N THR A 125 11.62 8.83 6.29
CA THR A 125 10.73 9.76 6.98
C THR A 125 10.54 9.21 8.39
N TRP A 126 10.93 9.95 9.42
CA TRP A 126 10.64 9.57 10.79
C TRP A 126 9.54 10.46 11.39
N LEU A 127 8.71 9.85 12.22
CA LEU A 127 7.61 10.51 12.92
C LEU A 127 7.88 10.51 14.43
N ARG A 128 7.86 11.69 15.05
CA ARG A 128 7.81 11.80 16.50
C ARG A 128 6.38 11.88 16.96
N VAL A 129 5.99 10.93 17.78
CA VAL A 129 4.61 10.80 18.25
C VAL A 129 4.54 10.86 19.76
N ARG A 130 3.41 11.33 20.30
CA ARG A 130 3.14 11.41 21.72
C ARG A 130 1.84 10.68 22.06
N CYS A 131 1.88 9.80 23.06
CA CYS A 131 0.70 9.09 23.54
C CYS A 131 -0.32 10.05 24.17
N ARG A 132 -1.57 9.95 23.76
CA ARG A 132 -2.70 10.72 24.34
C ARG A 132 -3.05 10.29 25.76
N LYS A 133 -2.66 9.07 26.18
CA LYS A 133 -3.04 8.51 27.46
C LYS A 133 -2.01 8.79 28.57
N CYS A 134 -0.72 8.64 28.28
CA CYS A 134 0.35 8.79 29.27
C CYS A 134 1.38 9.88 28.96
N GLY A 135 1.28 10.55 27.81
CA GLY A 135 2.20 11.61 27.40
C GLY A 135 3.59 11.10 26.94
N HIS A 136 3.85 9.78 26.96
CA HIS A 136 5.11 9.21 26.51
C HIS A 136 5.34 9.49 25.02
N GLY A 137 6.54 9.97 24.65
CA GLY A 137 6.94 10.23 23.27
C GLY A 137 7.88 9.15 22.74
N TRP A 138 7.70 8.76 21.47
CA TRP A 138 8.64 7.88 20.76
C TRP A 138 8.73 8.26 19.28
N THR A 139 9.73 7.73 18.61
CA THR A 139 9.93 7.90 17.16
C THR A 139 9.52 6.63 16.42
N MET A 140 8.83 6.81 15.29
CA MET A 140 8.53 5.75 14.33
C MET A 140 9.35 5.97 13.07
N PRO A 141 9.80 4.90 12.41
CA PRO A 141 10.50 4.96 11.13
C PRO A 141 9.56 5.34 9.99
#